data_360dca8b75b5837f0d0739d7e4463773
#
_entry.id   360dca8b75b5837f0d0739d7e4463773
#
_cell.length_a   1.000
_cell.length_b   1.000
_cell.length_c   1.000
_cell.angle_alpha   90.00
_cell.angle_beta   90.00
_cell.angle_gamma   90.00
#
_symmetry.space_group_name_H-M   'P 1'
#
loop_
_entity.id
_entity.type
_entity.pdbx_description
1 polymer ?
#
loop_
_entity_poly.entity_id
_entity_poly.type
_entity_poly.pdbx_seq_one_letter_code
_entity_poly.pdbx_strand_id
1 'polypeptide(L)'
;MKRIYLSLSLLLLVIIGSRAANFKFAFLTDIHITAGDSIPYNDLARSVNQINDTPGIEFAIVSGDITNIGDRKSMEVVKSLLDRLNVEYHIIPG
;
A
#
# COMPACT_ATOMS: atom_id res chain seq x y z
N MET A 1 -6.50 17.44 -17.42
CA MET A 1 -5.77 16.86 -18.00
C MET A 1 -4.64 16.24 -17.40
N LYS A 2 -3.64 16.94 -16.96
CA LYS A 2 -2.52 16.34 -16.39
C LYS A 2 -2.85 15.57 -15.18
N ARG A 3 -3.83 15.93 -14.41
CA ARG A 3 -4.12 15.21 -13.25
C ARG A 3 -4.64 13.87 -13.47
N ILE A 4 -5.21 13.55 -14.60
CA ILE A 4 -5.67 12.23 -14.93
C ILE A 4 -4.52 11.26 -15.01
N TYR A 5 -3.40 11.69 -15.58
CA TYR A 5 -2.26 10.82 -15.68
C TYR A 5 -1.65 10.56 -14.32
N LEU A 6 -1.65 11.57 -13.45
CA LEU A 6 -1.10 11.37 -12.14
C LEU A 6 -1.90 10.36 -11.36
N SER A 7 -3.23 10.36 -11.51
CA SER A 7 -4.01 9.40 -10.74
C SER A 7 -3.78 7.98 -11.19
N LEU A 8 -3.35 7.76 -12.42
CA LEU A 8 -3.06 6.41 -12.87
C LEU A 8 -1.80 5.86 -12.23
N SER A 9 -0.90 6.71 -11.77
CA SER A 9 0.33 6.25 -11.18
C SER A 9 0.29 6.28 -9.65
N LEU A 10 -0.81 6.67 -9.06
CA LEU A 10 -0.88 6.74 -7.61
C LEU A 10 -1.26 5.41 -7.01
N LEU A 11 -0.73 5.17 -5.82
CA LEU A 11 -1.10 4.01 -5.04
C LEU A 11 -2.57 4.08 -4.67
N LEU A 12 -3.26 2.98 -4.84
CA LEU A 12 -4.66 2.87 -4.46
C LEU A 12 -4.76 2.22 -3.09
N LEU A 13 -5.34 2.93 -2.15
CA LEU A 13 -5.65 2.40 -0.82
C LEU A 13 -7.16 2.40 -0.66
N VAL A 14 -7.69 1.24 -0.33
CA VAL A 14 -9.11 1.09 -0.05
C VAL A 14 -9.26 0.48 1.33
N ILE A 15 -10.11 1.07 2.14
CA ILE A 15 -10.42 0.53 3.45
C ILE A 15 -11.82 -0.05 3.39
N ILE A 16 -11.92 -1.34 3.62
CA ILE A 16 -13.17 -2.06 3.46
C ILE A 16 -13.67 -2.52 4.82
N GLY A 17 -14.92 -2.26 5.10
CA GLY A 17 -15.55 -2.71 6.32
C GLY A 17 -16.70 -3.63 6.03
N SER A 18 -17.01 -4.51 6.96
CA SER A 18 -18.15 -5.39 6.87
C SER A 18 -19.01 -5.21 8.10
N ARG A 19 -20.29 -4.87 7.86
CA ARG A 19 -21.17 -4.73 8.98
C ARG A 19 -21.47 -6.07 9.61
N ALA A 20 -21.61 -7.10 8.81
CA ALA A 20 -21.95 -8.44 9.31
C ALA A 20 -20.82 -8.99 10.17
N ALA A 21 -19.58 -8.84 9.74
CA ALA A 21 -18.44 -9.34 10.48
C ALA A 21 -17.88 -8.33 11.47
N ASN A 22 -18.32 -7.08 11.36
CA ASN A 22 -17.91 -6.02 12.25
C ASN A 22 -16.39 -5.83 12.27
N PHE A 23 -15.75 -5.90 11.10
CA PHE A 23 -14.33 -5.70 10.98
C PHE A 23 -14.00 -4.90 9.73
N LYS A 24 -12.78 -4.37 9.69
CA LYS A 24 -12.30 -3.62 8.53
C LYS A 24 -10.94 -4.15 8.14
N PHE A 25 -10.62 -4.04 6.86
CA PHE A 25 -9.26 -4.31 6.42
C PHE A 25 -8.86 -3.30 5.34
N ALA A 26 -7.56 -3.14 5.15
CA ALA A 26 -7.03 -2.23 4.15
C ALA A 26 -6.55 -3.02 2.94
N PHE A 27 -6.73 -2.46 1.76
CA PHE A 27 -6.30 -3.08 0.53
C PHE A 27 -5.40 -2.09 -0.21
N LEU A 28 -4.15 -2.49 -0.43
CA LEU A 28 -3.17 -1.66 -1.12
C LEU A 28 -2.83 -2.31 -2.45
N THR A 29 -2.88 -1.53 -3.51
CA THR A 29 -2.55 -2.04 -4.83
C THR A 29 -1.85 -0.96 -5.65
N ASP A 30 -1.15 -1.37 -6.70
CA ASP A 30 -0.46 -0.46 -7.62
C ASP A 30 0.60 0.39 -6.93
N ILE A 31 1.40 -0.25 -6.08
CA ILE A 31 2.42 0.46 -5.32
C ILE A 31 3.54 0.98 -6.19
N HIS A 32 4.03 0.19 -7.12
CA HIS A 32 5.03 0.59 -8.13
C HIS A 32 6.28 1.25 -7.53
N ILE A 33 6.81 0.69 -6.47
CA ILE A 33 8.01 1.22 -5.85
C ILE A 33 9.23 0.99 -6.75
N THR A 34 10.04 2.03 -6.88
CA THR A 34 11.36 1.93 -7.50
C THR A 34 12.33 2.59 -6.53
N ALA A 35 13.41 1.89 -6.22
CA ALA A 35 14.40 2.42 -5.28
C ALA A 35 14.94 3.75 -5.82
N GLY A 36 14.96 4.76 -4.98
CA GLY A 36 15.42 6.09 -5.37
C GLY A 36 14.33 7.02 -5.86
N ASP A 37 13.12 6.52 -6.09
CA ASP A 37 12.01 7.36 -6.52
C ASP A 37 11.17 7.72 -5.31
N SER A 38 11.14 9.00 -4.96
CA SER A 38 10.49 9.44 -3.73
C SER A 38 8.97 9.49 -3.82
N ILE A 39 8.40 9.62 -5.01
CA ILE A 39 6.96 9.78 -5.12
C ILE A 39 6.20 8.53 -4.69
N PRO A 40 6.45 7.36 -5.27
CA PRO A 40 5.76 6.18 -4.78
C PRO A 40 6.16 5.81 -3.36
N TYR A 41 7.38 6.13 -2.95
CA TYR A 41 7.80 5.89 -1.59
C TYR A 41 6.94 6.71 -0.63
N ASN A 42 6.76 7.99 -0.93
CA ASN A 42 5.97 8.87 -0.06
C ASN A 42 4.50 8.49 -0.05
N ASP A 43 3.98 8.04 -1.18
CA ASP A 43 2.60 7.60 -1.26
C ASP A 43 2.37 6.37 -0.38
N LEU A 44 3.27 5.41 -0.42
CA LEU A 44 3.14 4.22 0.40
C LEU A 44 3.30 4.57 1.89
N ALA A 45 4.25 5.43 2.22
CA ALA A 45 4.44 5.85 3.60
C ALA A 45 3.20 6.55 4.15
N ARG A 46 2.57 7.38 3.32
CA ARG A 46 1.35 8.07 3.72
C ARG A 46 0.21 7.07 3.94
N SER A 47 0.11 6.08 3.07
CA SER A 47 -0.93 5.05 3.19
C SER A 47 -0.73 4.22 4.45
N VAL A 48 0.51 3.87 4.76
CA VAL A 48 0.83 3.14 5.99
C VAL A 48 0.40 3.94 7.20
N ASN A 49 0.72 5.23 7.22
CA ASN A 49 0.32 6.10 8.33
C ASN A 49 -1.20 6.20 8.43
N GLN A 50 -1.87 6.29 7.30
CA GLN A 50 -3.32 6.37 7.29
C GLN A 50 -3.96 5.10 7.85
N ILE A 51 -3.42 3.94 7.50
CA ILE A 51 -3.91 2.68 8.04
C ILE A 51 -3.70 2.65 9.54
N ASN A 52 -2.52 3.04 9.99
CA ASN A 52 -2.22 3.02 11.42
C ASN A 52 -3.10 3.98 12.21
N ASP A 53 -3.54 5.07 11.58
CA ASP A 53 -4.38 6.06 12.24
C ASP A 53 -5.88 5.73 12.15
N THR A 54 -6.25 4.70 11.43
CA THR A 54 -7.66 4.34 11.25
C THR A 54 -8.02 3.24 12.24
N PRO A 55 -8.92 3.50 13.17
CA PRO A 55 -9.27 2.46 14.15
C PRO A 55 -10.05 1.33 13.51
N GLY A 56 -9.88 0.14 14.04
CA GLY A 56 -10.68 -1.02 13.63
C GLY A 56 -10.12 -1.81 12.47
N ILE A 57 -9.01 -1.40 11.88
CA ILE A 57 -8.41 -2.18 10.81
C ILE A 57 -7.66 -3.35 11.42
N GLU A 58 -7.97 -4.56 10.97
CA GLU A 58 -7.41 -5.77 11.53
C GLU A 58 -6.22 -6.32 10.75
N PHE A 59 -6.20 -6.09 9.45
CA PHE A 59 -5.09 -6.54 8.61
C PHE A 59 -5.05 -5.75 7.32
N ALA A 60 -3.99 -5.92 6.57
CA ALA A 60 -3.86 -5.28 5.25
C ALA A 60 -3.51 -6.33 4.20
N ILE A 61 -4.03 -6.15 3.02
CA ILE A 61 -3.71 -6.99 1.87
C ILE A 61 -3.01 -6.12 0.85
N VAL A 62 -1.89 -6.61 0.35
CA VAL A 62 -1.08 -5.90 -0.63
C VAL A 62 -1.04 -6.74 -1.90
N SER A 63 -1.46 -6.18 -3.03
CA SER A 63 -1.48 -6.92 -4.27
C SER A 63 -1.12 -6.02 -5.44
N GLY A 64 -1.08 -6.59 -6.64
CA GLY A 64 -0.76 -5.84 -7.85
C GLY A 64 0.74 -5.68 -8.01
N ASP A 65 1.14 -4.72 -8.84
CA ASP A 65 2.55 -4.48 -9.09
C ASP A 65 3.15 -3.74 -7.91
N ILE A 66 3.96 -4.43 -7.14
CA ILE A 66 4.56 -3.87 -5.94
C ILE A 66 5.78 -3.03 -6.27
N THR A 67 6.57 -3.48 -7.24
CA THR A 67 7.71 -2.71 -7.70
C THR A 67 7.63 -2.59 -9.22
N ASN A 68 8.26 -1.55 -9.77
CA ASN A 68 8.28 -1.37 -11.21
C ASN A 68 9.18 -2.36 -11.91
N ILE A 69 10.29 -2.71 -11.30
CA ILE A 69 11.27 -3.59 -11.94
C ILE A 69 11.54 -4.85 -11.15
N GLY A 70 10.89 -5.04 -10.03
CA GLY A 70 10.98 -6.28 -9.27
C GLY A 70 12.35 -6.57 -8.69
N ASP A 71 13.24 -5.59 -8.58
CA ASP A 71 14.56 -5.83 -8.07
C ASP A 71 14.56 -5.91 -6.54
N ARG A 72 15.64 -6.49 -6.01
CA ARG A 72 15.72 -6.72 -4.59
C ARG A 72 15.67 -5.43 -3.78
N LYS A 73 16.37 -4.39 -4.24
CA LYS A 73 16.39 -3.15 -3.51
C LYS A 73 15.01 -2.53 -3.37
N SER A 74 14.24 -2.55 -4.43
CA SER A 74 12.88 -2.01 -4.39
C SER A 74 12.00 -2.82 -3.47
N MET A 75 12.16 -4.14 -3.46
CA MET A 75 11.39 -4.98 -2.55
C MET A 75 11.78 -4.72 -1.10
N GLU A 76 13.04 -4.45 -0.83
CA GLU A 76 13.46 -4.13 0.52
C GLU A 76 12.86 -2.82 1.00
N VAL A 77 12.72 -1.85 0.11
CA VAL A 77 12.07 -0.58 0.44
C VAL A 77 10.60 -0.83 0.78
N VAL A 78 9.91 -1.61 -0.03
CA VAL A 78 8.52 -1.94 0.23
C VAL A 78 8.37 -2.61 1.59
N LYS A 79 9.21 -3.61 1.85
CA LYS A 79 9.11 -4.34 3.10
C LYS A 79 9.36 -3.44 4.29
N SER A 80 10.34 -2.56 4.19
CA SER A 80 10.63 -1.67 5.31
C SER A 80 9.47 -0.73 5.62
N LEU A 81 8.73 -0.31 4.61
CA LEU A 81 7.56 0.53 4.82
C LEU A 81 6.38 -0.26 5.36
N LEU A 82 6.13 -1.43 4.81
CA LEU A 82 5.03 -2.27 5.27
C LEU A 82 5.24 -2.74 6.71
N ASP A 83 6.51 -2.93 7.10
CA ASP A 83 6.80 -3.36 8.46
C ASP A 83 6.48 -2.28 9.50
N ARG A 84 6.18 -1.06 9.07
CA ARG A 84 5.72 -0.01 9.98
C ARG A 84 4.24 -0.12 10.30
N LEU A 85 3.52 -0.99 9.61
CA LEU A 85 2.11 -1.19 9.91
C LEU A 85 1.94 -1.77 11.30
N ASN A 86 0.93 -1.29 12.01
CA ASN A 86 0.59 -1.82 13.34
C ASN A 86 -0.24 -3.08 13.25
N VAL A 87 -0.66 -3.45 12.05
CA VAL A 87 -1.45 -4.67 11.82
C VAL A 87 -0.65 -5.60 10.92
N GLU A 88 -1.01 -6.87 10.90
CA GLU A 88 -0.34 -7.80 10.02
C GLU A 88 -0.74 -7.51 8.57
N TYR A 89 0.12 -7.87 7.65
CA TYR A 89 -0.17 -7.68 6.25
C TYR A 89 0.16 -8.94 5.46
N HIS A 90 -0.53 -9.12 4.33
CA HIS A 90 -0.33 -10.27 3.46
C HIS A 90 -0.11 -9.76 2.06
N ILE A 91 0.92 -10.28 1.40
CA ILE A 91 1.24 -9.90 0.03
C ILE A 91 0.73 -11.00 -0.90
N ILE A 92 -0.10 -10.59 -1.86
CA ILE A 92 -0.62 -11.51 -2.86
C ILE A 92 0.08 -11.19 -4.16
N PRO A 93 0.80 -12.15 -4.76
CA PRO A 93 1.48 -11.90 -6.03
C PRO A 93 0.46 -11.54 -7.09
N GLY A 94 0.78 -10.53 -7.84
CA GLY A 94 -0.12 -10.04 -8.89
C GLY A 94 0.24 -10.53 -10.26
#